data_52ffe8524e9dc0d7d2855dae39e497df
#
_entry.id   52ffe8524e9dc0d7d2855dae39e497df
#
_cell.length_a   1.000
_cell.length_b   1.000
_cell.length_c   1.000
_cell.angle_alpha   90.00
_cell.angle_beta   90.00
_cell.angle_gamma   90.00
#
_symmetry.space_group_name_H-M   'P 1'
#
loop_
_entity.id
_entity.type
_entity.pdbx_description
1 polymer ?
#
loop_
_entity_poly.entity_id
_entity_poly.type
_entity_poly.pdbx_seq_one_letter_code
_entity_poly.pdbx_strand_id
1 'polypeptide(L)'
;MYNQNNNHHLNNQPISNGKITNHNHASQPTNGSPINIHQLFPTRTEKECLAELRKHPRSYFAYQNMTQEWKNRFLGFMEGTKTLPLTYDPFFKKLFNPDIYPERLSSLISSIIGTKVTVQCILSNEDSMLPSTSLLLLDILVQLEDGSIANVEIQKIPYAFPGERMACYSSDLMLRQYTRVKSLKGSSFIYKDLKTVYTIVMFENSPNECKETQSADIYLHHGKTVFDTGIKLNLLQEFYVVALDVFRESKYAKDINELNAWLSLLTAQSVDDLAALVSDYPWMEAICKDMSEYMYDPEEVITMFSDCLLYTSPSPRDRG
;
A
#
# COMPACT_ATOMS: atom_id res chain seq x y z
N MET A 1 23.82 -10.71 -61.89
CA MET A 1 24.58 -11.93 -61.67
C MET A 1 24.94 -12.01 -60.21
N TYR A 2 24.51 -12.94 -59.63
CA TYR A 2 24.63 -13.99 -58.63
C TYR A 2 23.53 -13.97 -57.60
N ASN A 3 22.65 -14.94 -57.75
CA ASN A 3 21.78 -15.55 -56.76
C ASN A 3 22.60 -16.27 -55.67
N GLN A 4 22.15 -16.28 -54.43
CA GLN A 4 22.03 -17.50 -53.66
C GLN A 4 21.03 -17.36 -52.53
N ASN A 5 19.99 -18.20 -52.64
CA ASN A 5 19.02 -18.57 -51.61
C ASN A 5 19.72 -19.29 -50.45
N ASN A 6 19.32 -19.00 -49.21
CA ASN A 6 19.38 -19.96 -48.13
C ASN A 6 18.08 -19.91 -47.32
N ASN A 7 17.21 -20.86 -47.56
CA ASN A 7 16.08 -21.26 -46.75
C ASN A 7 16.61 -21.94 -45.49
N HIS A 8 16.37 -21.37 -44.30
CA HIS A 8 16.36 -22.14 -43.07
C HIS A 8 14.94 -22.24 -42.53
N HIS A 9 14.38 -23.44 -42.70
CA HIS A 9 13.18 -23.93 -42.00
C HIS A 9 13.47 -23.90 -40.48
N LEU A 10 12.77 -23.09 -39.74
CA LEU A 10 12.65 -23.23 -38.30
C LEU A 10 11.30 -23.89 -37.98
N ASN A 11 11.40 -25.08 -37.42
CA ASN A 11 10.32 -25.91 -36.90
C ASN A 11 9.49 -25.16 -35.87
N ASN A 12 8.26 -24.86 -36.17
CA ASN A 12 7.21 -24.52 -35.21
C ASN A 12 6.73 -25.82 -34.54
N GLN A 13 7.16 -26.05 -33.31
CA GLN A 13 6.45 -26.96 -32.41
C GLN A 13 5.56 -26.14 -31.48
N PRO A 14 4.31 -26.52 -31.23
CA PRO A 14 3.40 -25.79 -30.34
C PRO A 14 3.81 -26.06 -28.89
N ILE A 15 4.02 -24.97 -28.15
CA ILE A 15 4.23 -24.98 -26.70
C ILE A 15 2.91 -25.43 -26.06
N SER A 16 2.97 -26.52 -25.32
CA SER A 16 1.86 -27.11 -24.58
C SER A 16 1.26 -26.09 -23.57
N ASN A 17 -0.04 -25.90 -23.67
CA ASN A 17 -0.86 -25.16 -22.70
C ASN A 17 -0.71 -25.76 -21.30
N GLY A 18 0.13 -25.14 -20.47
CA GLY A 18 0.10 -25.31 -19.03
C GLY A 18 -1.24 -24.76 -18.51
N LYS A 19 -2.04 -25.64 -17.90
CA LYS A 19 -3.28 -25.28 -17.21
C LYS A 19 -2.96 -24.25 -16.12
N ILE A 20 -3.32 -22.99 -16.38
CA ILE A 20 -3.44 -21.98 -15.33
C ILE A 20 -4.69 -22.38 -14.54
N THR A 21 -4.51 -22.93 -13.38
CA THR A 21 -5.59 -23.12 -12.40
C THR A 21 -5.97 -21.73 -11.89
N ASN A 22 -7.06 -21.20 -12.42
CA ASN A 22 -7.73 -20.02 -11.89
C ASN A 22 -8.20 -20.34 -10.47
N HIS A 23 -7.47 -19.90 -9.45
CA HIS A 23 -8.00 -19.77 -8.11
C HIS A 23 -8.89 -18.52 -8.06
N ASN A 24 -10.13 -18.67 -8.53
CA ASN A 24 -11.21 -17.73 -8.22
C ASN A 24 -11.55 -17.91 -6.72
N HIS A 25 -10.90 -17.17 -5.84
CA HIS A 25 -11.38 -16.94 -4.50
C HIS A 25 -12.27 -15.68 -4.47
N ALA A 26 -13.44 -15.77 -5.12
CA ALA A 26 -14.60 -15.06 -4.62
C ALA A 26 -15.01 -15.83 -3.36
N SER A 27 -14.66 -15.32 -2.19
CA SER A 27 -15.05 -15.90 -0.90
C SER A 27 -16.56 -15.86 -0.77
N GLN A 28 -17.20 -17.02 -0.99
CA GLN A 28 -18.56 -17.26 -0.51
C GLN A 28 -18.52 -17.20 1.03
N PRO A 29 -19.57 -16.69 1.69
CA PRO A 29 -19.65 -16.70 3.13
C PRO A 29 -19.58 -18.16 3.61
N THR A 30 -18.49 -18.52 4.25
CA THR A 30 -18.36 -19.81 4.93
C THR A 30 -19.34 -19.81 6.10
N ASN A 31 -20.28 -20.76 6.11
CA ASN A 31 -21.16 -21.08 7.24
C ASN A 31 -20.32 -21.72 8.38
N GLY A 32 -19.30 -21.04 8.85
CA GLY A 32 -18.51 -21.38 10.03
C GLY A 32 -18.82 -20.39 11.14
N SER A 33 -18.85 -20.87 12.39
CA SER A 33 -18.84 -19.97 13.54
C SER A 33 -17.68 -18.96 13.39
N PRO A 34 -17.87 -17.67 13.74
CA PRO A 34 -16.81 -16.66 13.60
C PRO A 34 -15.55 -17.14 14.32
N ILE A 35 -14.41 -17.13 13.60
CA ILE A 35 -13.13 -17.55 14.19
C ILE A 35 -12.77 -16.53 15.28
N ASN A 36 -12.37 -17.04 16.42
CA ASN A 36 -11.83 -16.19 17.47
C ASN A 36 -10.44 -15.72 17.03
N ILE A 37 -10.29 -14.42 16.76
CA ILE A 37 -9.04 -13.81 16.31
C ILE A 37 -7.87 -14.13 17.24
N HIS A 38 -8.10 -14.21 18.56
CA HIS A 38 -7.06 -14.62 19.52
C HIS A 38 -6.54 -16.06 19.30
N GLN A 39 -7.26 -16.90 18.57
CA GLN A 39 -6.76 -18.23 18.19
C GLN A 39 -5.79 -18.14 16.99
N LEU A 40 -5.91 -17.12 16.14
CA LEU A 40 -4.97 -16.85 15.05
C LEU A 40 -3.64 -16.30 15.59
N PHE A 41 -3.69 -15.54 16.69
CA PHE A 41 -2.53 -14.94 17.35
C PHE A 41 -2.28 -15.62 18.72
N PRO A 42 -1.68 -16.82 18.72
CA PRO A 42 -1.48 -17.56 19.96
C PRO A 42 -0.55 -16.83 20.91
N THR A 43 -0.97 -16.72 22.17
CA THR A 43 -0.15 -16.09 23.21
C THR A 43 1.12 -16.91 23.47
N ARG A 44 2.27 -16.25 23.43
CA ARG A 44 3.58 -16.78 23.73
C ARG A 44 4.25 -15.92 24.79
N THR A 45 5.17 -16.50 25.53
CA THR A 45 6.02 -15.73 26.47
C THR A 45 7.24 -15.15 25.73
N GLU A 46 7.77 -14.03 26.23
CA GLU A 46 9.02 -13.45 25.73
C GLU A 46 10.15 -14.50 25.65
N LYS A 47 10.22 -15.37 26.67
CA LYS A 47 11.24 -16.42 26.73
C LYS A 47 11.12 -17.40 25.55
N GLU A 48 9.91 -17.79 25.17
CA GLU A 48 9.64 -18.66 24.02
C GLU A 48 9.98 -17.96 22.71
N CYS A 49 9.56 -16.71 22.55
CA CYS A 49 9.87 -15.90 21.37
C CYS A 49 11.39 -15.74 21.17
N LEU A 50 12.11 -15.39 22.24
CA LEU A 50 13.57 -15.26 22.20
C LEU A 50 14.30 -16.59 22.01
N ALA A 51 13.75 -17.70 22.52
CA ALA A 51 14.32 -19.03 22.30
C ALA A 51 14.20 -19.43 20.82
N GLU A 52 13.08 -19.12 20.19
CA GLU A 52 12.91 -19.36 18.75
C GLU A 52 13.86 -18.50 17.93
N LEU A 53 13.92 -17.20 18.20
CA LEU A 53 14.78 -16.26 17.48
C LEU A 53 16.28 -16.62 17.60
N ARG A 54 16.71 -17.17 18.74
CA ARG A 54 18.11 -17.62 18.95
C ARG A 54 18.53 -18.80 18.06
N LYS A 55 17.58 -19.55 17.49
CA LYS A 55 17.88 -20.60 16.51
C LYS A 55 18.40 -19.99 15.20
N HIS A 56 18.13 -18.71 14.96
CA HIS A 56 18.50 -17.93 13.78
C HIS A 56 19.51 -16.83 14.18
N PRO A 57 20.84 -17.10 14.16
CA PRO A 57 21.85 -16.19 14.70
C PRO A 57 21.85 -14.79 14.08
N ARG A 58 21.57 -14.67 12.76
CA ARG A 58 21.49 -13.38 12.07
C ARG A 58 20.30 -12.55 12.56
N SER A 59 19.15 -13.19 12.67
CA SER A 59 17.90 -12.55 13.14
C SER A 59 18.04 -12.13 14.61
N TYR A 60 18.65 -12.97 15.46
CA TYR A 60 18.92 -12.62 16.84
C TYR A 60 19.88 -11.42 16.96
N PHE A 61 20.93 -11.37 16.13
CA PHE A 61 21.83 -10.22 16.08
C PHE A 61 21.09 -8.94 15.65
N ALA A 62 20.24 -9.03 14.61
CA ALA A 62 19.41 -7.89 14.17
C ALA A 62 18.51 -7.40 15.31
N TYR A 63 17.81 -8.30 16.02
CA TYR A 63 17.02 -7.97 17.19
C TYR A 63 17.83 -7.26 18.28
N GLN A 64 19.04 -7.75 18.60
CA GLN A 64 19.88 -7.13 19.63
C GLN A 64 20.23 -5.68 19.31
N ASN A 65 20.37 -5.34 18.03
CA ASN A 65 20.73 -3.99 17.55
C ASN A 65 19.51 -3.06 17.39
N MET A 66 18.29 -3.54 17.57
CA MET A 66 17.10 -2.68 17.55
C MET A 66 17.05 -1.75 18.76
N THR A 67 16.38 -0.60 18.57
CA THR A 67 16.01 0.26 19.71
C THR A 67 15.03 -0.47 20.63
N GLN A 68 14.93 -0.02 21.90
CA GLN A 68 14.01 -0.65 22.85
C GLN A 68 12.55 -0.57 22.38
N GLU A 69 12.16 0.51 21.72
CA GLU A 69 10.83 0.66 21.14
C GLU A 69 10.54 -0.44 20.12
N TRP A 70 11.47 -0.67 19.20
CA TRP A 70 11.31 -1.69 18.16
C TRP A 70 11.36 -3.11 18.71
N LYS A 71 12.21 -3.36 19.73
CA LYS A 71 12.19 -4.64 20.47
C LYS A 71 10.83 -4.93 21.08
N ASN A 72 10.24 -3.93 21.74
CA ASN A 72 8.93 -4.05 22.37
C ASN A 72 7.80 -4.26 21.34
N ARG A 73 7.89 -3.65 20.15
CA ARG A 73 6.94 -3.86 19.06
C ARG A 73 7.05 -5.26 18.48
N PHE A 74 8.27 -5.70 18.18
CA PHE A 74 8.54 -7.05 17.67
C PHE A 74 8.08 -8.12 18.66
N LEU A 75 8.51 -8.03 19.92
CA LEU A 75 8.08 -8.99 20.95
C LEU A 75 6.58 -8.98 21.14
N GLY A 76 5.95 -7.82 21.22
CA GLY A 76 4.49 -7.74 21.37
C GLY A 76 3.73 -8.41 20.22
N PHE A 77 4.25 -8.34 18.99
CA PHE A 77 3.69 -9.09 17.86
C PHE A 77 3.93 -10.60 18.03
N MET A 78 5.16 -11.01 18.32
CA MET A 78 5.51 -12.43 18.50
C MET A 78 4.80 -13.08 19.71
N GLU A 79 4.46 -12.30 20.72
CA GLU A 79 3.70 -12.70 21.90
C GLU A 79 2.17 -12.77 21.65
N GLY A 80 1.70 -12.32 20.48
CA GLY A 80 0.27 -12.30 20.15
C GLY A 80 -0.53 -11.22 20.90
N THR A 81 0.13 -10.14 21.35
CA THR A 81 -0.51 -9.01 22.04
C THR A 81 -0.67 -7.77 21.16
N LYS A 82 0.25 -7.58 20.19
CA LYS A 82 0.25 -6.45 19.25
C LYS A 82 0.08 -6.90 17.81
N THR A 83 -0.36 -5.98 16.96
CA THR A 83 -0.40 -6.19 15.51
C THR A 83 0.92 -5.78 14.84
N LEU A 84 1.05 -6.08 13.53
CA LEU A 84 2.06 -5.47 12.68
C LEU A 84 1.78 -3.98 12.53
N PRO A 85 2.83 -3.13 12.57
CA PRO A 85 2.65 -1.69 12.40
C PRO A 85 2.47 -1.34 10.90
N LEU A 86 1.24 -1.46 10.40
CA LEU A 86 0.90 -1.32 8.98
C LEU A 86 1.12 0.10 8.40
N THR A 87 1.37 1.09 9.25
CA THR A 87 1.77 2.44 8.82
C THR A 87 3.24 2.56 8.46
N TYR A 88 3.98 1.47 8.50
CA TYR A 88 5.35 1.39 8.00
C TYR A 88 5.40 0.67 6.66
N ASP A 89 6.16 1.24 5.74
CA ASP A 89 6.28 0.83 4.35
C ASP A 89 6.48 -0.69 4.14
N PRO A 90 7.43 -1.39 4.81
CA PRO A 90 7.62 -2.83 4.60
C PRO A 90 6.38 -3.66 4.89
N PHE A 91 5.65 -3.33 5.97
CA PHE A 91 4.44 -4.07 6.35
C PHE A 91 3.26 -3.73 5.45
N PHE A 92 3.12 -2.44 5.08
CA PHE A 92 2.09 -2.00 4.16
C PHE A 92 2.25 -2.67 2.80
N LYS A 93 3.45 -2.59 2.20
CA LYS A 93 3.75 -3.21 0.90
C LYS A 93 3.56 -4.71 0.90
N LYS A 94 3.82 -5.38 2.01
CA LYS A 94 3.64 -6.82 2.12
C LYS A 94 2.16 -7.20 2.14
N LEU A 95 1.35 -6.51 2.93
CA LEU A 95 -0.08 -6.82 3.09
C LEU A 95 -0.90 -6.40 1.86
N PHE A 96 -0.52 -5.30 1.22
CA PHE A 96 -1.18 -4.73 0.05
C PHE A 96 -0.41 -4.97 -1.25
N ASN A 97 0.44 -6.02 -1.29
CA ASN A 97 1.17 -6.38 -2.50
C ASN A 97 0.20 -6.63 -3.66
N PRO A 98 0.19 -5.78 -4.70
CA PRO A 98 -0.79 -5.92 -5.78
C PRO A 98 -0.53 -7.10 -6.72
N ASP A 99 0.66 -7.70 -6.69
CA ASP A 99 0.94 -8.94 -7.42
C ASP A 99 0.31 -10.17 -6.76
N ILE A 100 0.05 -10.09 -5.45
CA ILE A 100 -0.50 -11.21 -4.65
C ILE A 100 -1.97 -10.94 -4.32
N TYR A 101 -2.29 -9.70 -3.92
CA TYR A 101 -3.59 -9.28 -3.39
C TYR A 101 -4.12 -8.02 -4.10
N PRO A 102 -4.28 -8.03 -5.44
CA PRO A 102 -4.74 -6.85 -6.17
C PRO A 102 -6.14 -6.38 -5.72
N GLU A 103 -6.96 -7.28 -5.21
CA GLU A 103 -8.29 -6.97 -4.68
C GLU A 103 -8.25 -6.12 -3.41
N ARG A 104 -7.27 -6.33 -2.53
CA ARG A 104 -7.13 -5.52 -1.28
C ARG A 104 -6.83 -4.07 -1.62
N LEU A 105 -5.86 -3.86 -2.51
CA LEU A 105 -5.49 -2.51 -2.93
C LEU A 105 -6.60 -1.85 -3.76
N SER A 106 -7.29 -2.62 -4.62
CA SER A 106 -8.47 -2.15 -5.37
C SER A 106 -9.58 -1.67 -4.43
N SER A 107 -9.88 -2.43 -3.38
CA SER A 107 -10.88 -2.09 -2.37
C SER A 107 -10.48 -0.85 -1.56
N LEU A 108 -9.23 -0.79 -1.08
CA LEU A 108 -8.72 0.39 -0.36
C LEU A 108 -8.80 1.66 -1.22
N ILE A 109 -8.29 1.61 -2.46
CA ILE A 109 -8.33 2.75 -3.38
C ILE A 109 -9.77 3.15 -3.69
N SER A 110 -10.64 2.17 -3.99
CA SER A 110 -12.06 2.43 -4.27
C SER A 110 -12.75 3.14 -3.14
N SER A 111 -12.49 2.72 -1.90
CA SER A 111 -13.12 3.30 -0.70
C SER A 111 -12.63 4.73 -0.42
N ILE A 112 -11.37 5.04 -0.73
CA ILE A 112 -10.80 6.39 -0.60
C ILE A 112 -11.34 7.31 -1.70
N ILE A 113 -11.34 6.85 -2.95
CA ILE A 113 -11.79 7.66 -4.10
C ILE A 113 -13.33 7.82 -4.11
N GLY A 114 -14.06 6.90 -3.47
CA GLY A 114 -15.52 6.86 -3.50
C GLY A 114 -16.12 6.33 -4.81
N THR A 115 -15.31 5.68 -5.63
CA THR A 115 -15.72 5.08 -6.91
C THR A 115 -15.01 3.74 -7.08
N LYS A 116 -15.74 2.71 -7.54
CA LYS A 116 -15.15 1.39 -7.76
C LYS A 116 -14.07 1.46 -8.84
N VAL A 117 -12.87 1.04 -8.47
CA VAL A 117 -11.72 0.89 -9.36
C VAL A 117 -11.10 -0.49 -9.18
N THR A 118 -10.40 -0.97 -10.20
CA THR A 118 -9.69 -2.25 -10.16
C THR A 118 -8.24 -2.01 -10.53
N VAL A 119 -7.34 -2.52 -9.71
CA VAL A 119 -5.89 -2.51 -9.98
C VAL A 119 -5.60 -3.52 -11.09
N GLN A 120 -4.98 -3.06 -12.17
CA GLN A 120 -4.61 -3.89 -13.31
C GLN A 120 -3.19 -4.44 -13.17
N CYS A 121 -2.23 -3.59 -12.85
CA CYS A 121 -0.83 -3.95 -12.70
C CYS A 121 -0.04 -2.93 -11.88
N ILE A 122 1.11 -3.37 -11.36
CA ILE A 122 2.12 -2.49 -10.78
C ILE A 122 2.85 -1.77 -11.92
N LEU A 123 3.19 -0.49 -11.69
CA LEU A 123 4.07 0.27 -12.56
C LEU A 123 5.46 0.38 -11.94
N SER A 124 6.49 0.27 -12.76
CA SER A 124 7.87 0.42 -12.29
C SER A 124 8.18 1.85 -11.84
N ASN A 125 8.91 1.98 -10.74
CA ASN A 125 9.46 3.26 -10.32
C ASN A 125 10.62 3.74 -11.20
N GLU A 126 11.22 2.84 -12.01
CA GLU A 126 12.37 3.14 -12.86
C GLU A 126 12.03 4.01 -14.07
N ASP A 127 10.75 4.11 -14.43
CA ASP A 127 10.28 4.91 -15.55
C ASP A 127 10.20 6.43 -15.24
N SER A 128 10.83 6.89 -14.14
CA SER A 128 10.84 8.32 -13.79
C SER A 128 11.53 9.17 -14.86
N MET A 129 10.90 10.27 -15.22
CA MET A 129 11.47 11.27 -16.14
C MET A 129 12.58 12.11 -15.49
N LEU A 130 12.78 11.95 -14.18
CA LEU A 130 13.78 12.67 -13.41
C LEU A 130 15.14 11.96 -13.47
N PRO A 131 16.26 12.71 -13.42
CA PRO A 131 17.58 12.12 -13.34
C PRO A 131 17.70 11.17 -12.14
N SER A 132 18.51 10.12 -12.25
CA SER A 132 18.72 9.10 -11.21
C SER A 132 19.14 9.65 -9.84
N THR A 133 19.66 10.88 -9.79
CA THR A 133 20.00 11.59 -8.55
C THR A 133 18.82 12.20 -7.82
N SER A 134 17.63 12.25 -8.47
CA SER A 134 16.38 12.86 -7.94
C SER A 134 15.21 11.91 -8.08
N LEU A 135 15.44 10.58 -8.00
CA LEU A 135 14.39 9.59 -8.09
C LEU A 135 13.34 9.84 -6.99
N LEU A 136 12.12 10.10 -7.43
CA LEU A 136 10.95 10.04 -6.56
C LEU A 136 10.63 8.57 -6.33
N LEU A 137 10.94 8.06 -5.15
CA LEU A 137 10.57 6.71 -4.74
C LEU A 137 9.11 6.75 -4.31
N LEU A 138 8.26 6.09 -5.09
CA LEU A 138 6.83 5.94 -4.83
C LEU A 138 6.61 4.63 -4.07
N ASP A 139 5.71 4.62 -3.09
CA ASP A 139 5.47 3.43 -2.26
C ASP A 139 4.78 2.34 -3.07
N ILE A 140 3.56 2.57 -3.53
CA ILE A 140 2.85 1.65 -4.41
C ILE A 140 2.27 2.42 -5.59
N LEU A 141 2.75 2.11 -6.78
CA LEU A 141 2.29 2.74 -8.02
C LEU A 141 1.59 1.69 -8.89
N VAL A 142 0.33 1.94 -9.21
CA VAL A 142 -0.49 1.02 -9.99
C VAL A 142 -1.22 1.70 -11.13
N GLN A 143 -1.49 0.91 -12.18
CA GLN A 143 -2.45 1.26 -13.22
C GLN A 143 -3.79 0.63 -12.90
N LEU A 144 -4.86 1.39 -13.08
CA LEU A 144 -6.24 0.94 -12.97
C LEU A 144 -6.77 0.46 -14.33
N GLU A 145 -7.84 -0.33 -14.33
CA GLU A 145 -8.42 -0.90 -15.56
C GLU A 145 -8.85 0.15 -16.59
N ASP A 146 -9.30 1.33 -16.15
CA ASP A 146 -9.69 2.44 -17.04
C ASP A 146 -8.48 3.18 -17.63
N GLY A 147 -7.26 2.79 -17.26
CA GLY A 147 -5.99 3.40 -17.65
C GLY A 147 -5.52 4.54 -16.75
N SER A 148 -6.28 4.91 -15.73
CA SER A 148 -5.84 5.85 -14.67
C SER A 148 -4.64 5.29 -13.91
N ILE A 149 -3.90 6.17 -13.26
CA ILE A 149 -2.76 5.79 -12.41
C ILE A 149 -3.08 6.20 -10.97
N ALA A 150 -2.80 5.31 -10.03
CA ALA A 150 -2.86 5.63 -8.61
C ALA A 150 -1.49 5.41 -7.96
N ASN A 151 -1.03 6.41 -7.23
CA ASN A 151 0.09 6.32 -6.30
C ASN A 151 -0.47 6.33 -4.88
N VAL A 152 -0.11 5.32 -4.09
CA VAL A 152 -0.52 5.17 -2.70
C VAL A 152 0.72 5.28 -1.83
N GLU A 153 0.78 6.31 -1.00
CA GLU A 153 1.86 6.63 -0.09
C GLU A 153 1.40 6.49 1.35
N ILE A 154 2.24 5.89 2.21
CA ILE A 154 1.99 5.89 3.64
C ILE A 154 3.11 6.65 4.35
N GLN A 155 2.75 7.67 5.13
CA GLN A 155 3.71 8.60 5.70
C GLN A 155 3.55 8.69 7.22
N LYS A 156 4.65 8.47 7.92
CA LYS A 156 4.65 8.55 9.38
C LYS A 156 4.83 9.97 9.90
N ILE A 157 5.62 10.77 9.19
CA ILE A 157 6.06 12.09 9.62
C ILE A 157 5.55 13.13 8.63
N PRO A 158 4.73 14.12 9.07
CA PRO A 158 4.06 15.05 8.17
C PRO A 158 5.03 15.93 7.37
N TYR A 159 6.12 16.40 7.99
CA TYR A 159 7.08 17.27 7.32
C TYR A 159 7.92 16.56 6.24
N ALA A 160 7.95 15.23 6.21
CA ALA A 160 8.66 14.47 5.17
C ALA A 160 7.89 14.44 3.84
N PHE A 161 6.60 14.81 3.84
CA PHE A 161 5.77 14.82 2.65
C PHE A 161 4.90 16.08 2.54
N PRO A 162 5.50 17.26 2.30
CA PRO A 162 4.75 18.50 2.13
C PRO A 162 3.93 18.50 0.83
N GLY A 163 3.00 19.45 0.71
CA GLY A 163 2.13 19.58 -0.47
C GLY A 163 2.90 19.73 -1.79
N GLU A 164 4.05 20.39 -1.76
CA GLU A 164 4.94 20.55 -2.91
C GLU A 164 5.46 19.18 -3.41
N ARG A 165 5.77 18.26 -2.50
CA ARG A 165 6.19 16.90 -2.86
C ARG A 165 5.05 16.13 -3.51
N MET A 166 3.83 16.26 -3.00
CA MET A 166 2.62 15.68 -3.64
C MET A 166 2.44 16.20 -5.07
N ALA A 167 2.61 17.52 -5.27
CA ALA A 167 2.49 18.13 -6.59
C ALA A 167 3.58 17.63 -7.56
N CYS A 168 4.83 17.48 -7.08
CA CYS A 168 5.92 16.91 -7.88
C CYS A 168 5.63 15.45 -8.28
N TYR A 169 5.17 14.63 -7.36
CA TYR A 169 4.83 13.23 -7.63
C TYR A 169 3.72 13.11 -8.67
N SER A 170 2.64 13.85 -8.49
CA SER A 170 1.52 13.88 -9.41
C SER A 170 1.94 14.34 -10.82
N SER A 171 2.84 15.33 -10.90
CA SER A 171 3.34 15.85 -12.18
C SER A 171 4.23 14.84 -12.89
N ASP A 172 5.13 14.16 -12.19
CA ASP A 172 5.97 13.10 -12.76
C ASP A 172 5.11 11.95 -13.30
N LEU A 173 4.09 11.53 -12.55
CA LEU A 173 3.17 10.48 -12.99
C LEU A 173 2.37 10.88 -14.22
N MET A 174 1.96 12.14 -14.33
CA MET A 174 1.29 12.66 -15.51
C MET A 174 2.20 12.59 -16.74
N LEU A 175 3.47 12.96 -16.60
CA LEU A 175 4.46 12.90 -17.69
C LEU A 175 4.79 11.46 -18.09
N ARG A 176 4.91 10.54 -17.13
CA ARG A 176 5.09 9.11 -17.39
C ARG A 176 3.89 8.55 -18.18
N GLN A 177 2.66 8.88 -17.76
CA GLN A 177 1.46 8.46 -18.47
C GLN A 177 1.45 9.00 -19.90
N TYR A 178 1.73 10.30 -20.09
CA TYR A 178 1.82 10.92 -21.39
C TYR A 178 2.81 10.20 -22.32
N THR A 179 4.03 9.97 -21.83
CA THR A 179 5.09 9.31 -22.61
C THR A 179 4.67 7.90 -23.01
N ARG A 180 4.12 7.13 -22.06
CA ARG A 180 3.67 5.75 -22.32
C ARG A 180 2.51 5.70 -23.32
N VAL A 181 1.45 6.48 -23.10
CA VAL A 181 0.26 6.44 -23.95
C VAL A 181 0.61 6.95 -25.36
N LYS A 182 1.45 8.00 -25.47
CA LYS A 182 1.92 8.50 -26.74
C LYS A 182 2.78 7.49 -27.48
N SER A 183 3.66 6.76 -26.78
CA SER A 183 4.45 5.69 -27.40
C SER A 183 3.58 4.54 -27.92
N LEU A 184 2.57 4.15 -27.17
CA LEU A 184 1.66 3.08 -27.57
C LEU A 184 0.75 3.45 -28.75
N LYS A 185 0.27 4.70 -28.81
CA LYS A 185 -0.68 5.16 -29.82
C LYS A 185 -0.02 5.80 -31.05
N GLY A 186 1.24 6.19 -30.94
CA GLY A 186 1.97 6.83 -32.04
C GLY A 186 1.23 8.03 -32.62
N SER A 187 0.99 8.03 -33.93
CA SER A 187 0.30 9.12 -34.64
C SER A 187 -1.20 9.24 -34.32
N SER A 188 -1.81 8.22 -33.71
CA SER A 188 -3.22 8.26 -33.30
C SER A 188 -3.44 8.86 -31.91
N PHE A 189 -2.38 9.24 -31.19
CA PHE A 189 -2.47 9.85 -29.88
C PHE A 189 -3.21 11.18 -29.90
N ILE A 190 -4.13 11.34 -28.95
CA ILE A 190 -4.75 12.63 -28.63
C ILE A 190 -4.70 12.85 -27.11
N TYR A 191 -4.66 14.10 -26.64
CA TYR A 191 -4.59 14.41 -25.20
C TYR A 191 -5.77 13.86 -24.36
N LYS A 192 -6.92 13.61 -25.01
CA LYS A 192 -8.08 12.94 -24.36
C LYS A 192 -7.85 11.47 -24.04
N ASP A 193 -6.78 10.88 -24.54
CA ASP A 193 -6.38 9.50 -24.20
C ASP A 193 -5.79 9.40 -22.79
N LEU A 194 -5.31 10.53 -22.25
CA LEU A 194 -4.80 10.59 -20.89
C LEU A 194 -5.94 10.43 -19.89
N LYS A 195 -5.63 9.75 -18.80
CA LYS A 195 -6.55 9.44 -17.71
C LYS A 195 -6.11 10.12 -16.42
N THR A 196 -6.97 10.06 -15.41
CA THR A 196 -6.70 10.67 -14.11
C THR A 196 -5.47 10.06 -13.44
N VAL A 197 -4.71 10.89 -12.77
CA VAL A 197 -3.65 10.52 -11.84
C VAL A 197 -4.13 10.82 -10.43
N TYR A 198 -4.27 9.76 -9.63
CA TYR A 198 -4.64 9.83 -8.23
C TYR A 198 -3.39 9.78 -7.36
N THR A 199 -3.18 10.79 -6.54
CA THR A 199 -2.12 10.80 -5.52
C THR A 199 -2.79 10.68 -4.15
N ILE A 200 -2.64 9.51 -3.53
CA ILE A 200 -3.24 9.15 -2.25
C ILE A 200 -2.14 9.11 -1.21
N VAL A 201 -2.25 9.93 -0.17
CA VAL A 201 -1.28 9.98 0.93
C VAL A 201 -2.00 9.75 2.23
N MET A 202 -1.59 8.71 2.96
CA MET A 202 -2.11 8.38 4.28
C MET A 202 -1.07 8.75 5.33
N PHE A 203 -1.42 9.66 6.25
CA PHE A 203 -0.54 10.11 7.33
C PHE A 203 -0.88 9.41 8.64
N GLU A 204 0.10 8.74 9.26
CA GLU A 204 -0.03 8.26 10.64
C GLU A 204 -0.17 9.42 11.63
N ASN A 205 0.66 10.46 11.44
CA ASN A 205 0.55 11.74 12.11
C ASN A 205 0.40 12.80 11.04
N SER A 206 -0.78 13.38 10.93
CA SER A 206 -1.12 14.32 9.86
C SER A 206 -0.54 15.71 10.10
N PRO A 207 -0.33 16.50 9.02
CA PRO A 207 0.03 17.91 9.13
C PRO A 207 -1.04 18.71 9.90
N ASN A 208 -0.64 19.86 10.46
CA ASN A 208 -1.57 20.72 11.19
C ASN A 208 -2.72 21.20 10.31
N GLU A 209 -2.47 21.43 9.04
CA GLU A 209 -3.46 21.84 8.05
C GLU A 209 -4.66 20.88 7.98
N CYS A 210 -4.44 19.58 8.21
CA CYS A 210 -5.53 18.60 8.28
C CYS A 210 -6.37 18.74 9.56
N LYS A 211 -5.83 19.34 10.61
CA LYS A 211 -6.45 19.49 11.93
C LYS A 211 -7.16 20.85 12.09
N GLU A 212 -6.76 21.83 11.29
CA GLU A 212 -7.29 23.20 11.29
C GLU A 212 -8.53 23.37 10.39
N THR A 213 -9.12 22.26 9.95
CA THR A 213 -10.33 22.29 9.13
C THR A 213 -11.55 22.74 9.93
N GLN A 214 -12.60 23.21 9.25
CA GLN A 214 -13.86 23.66 9.87
C GLN A 214 -14.55 22.58 10.70
N SER A 215 -14.16 21.30 10.53
CA SER A 215 -14.60 20.18 11.34
C SER A 215 -13.38 19.36 11.76
N ALA A 216 -13.12 19.28 13.06
CA ALA A 216 -12.04 18.49 13.64
C ALA A 216 -12.18 16.97 13.39
N ASP A 217 -13.32 16.52 12.86
CA ASP A 217 -13.61 15.11 12.58
C ASP A 217 -13.32 14.70 11.12
N ILE A 218 -12.91 15.64 10.24
CA ILE A 218 -12.65 15.33 8.83
C ILE A 218 -11.26 14.69 8.71
N TYR A 219 -11.22 13.44 8.31
CA TYR A 219 -10.00 12.65 8.14
C TYR A 219 -9.68 12.29 6.68
N LEU A 220 -10.61 12.53 5.75
CA LEU A 220 -10.40 12.34 4.32
C LEU A 220 -10.60 13.66 3.60
N HIS A 221 -9.55 14.14 2.94
CA HIS A 221 -9.55 15.37 2.18
C HIS A 221 -9.35 15.06 0.70
N HIS A 222 -10.24 15.55 -0.16
CA HIS A 222 -10.15 15.42 -1.62
C HIS A 222 -9.83 16.77 -2.25
N GLY A 223 -8.73 16.83 -2.99
CA GLY A 223 -8.26 18.01 -3.69
C GLY A 223 -8.22 17.80 -5.20
N LYS A 224 -8.69 18.81 -5.94
CA LYS A 224 -8.56 18.91 -7.39
C LYS A 224 -8.53 20.38 -7.81
N THR A 225 -8.00 20.65 -9.00
CA THR A 225 -8.00 22.03 -9.50
C THR A 225 -9.40 22.52 -9.80
N VAL A 226 -9.74 23.66 -9.22
CA VAL A 226 -11.00 24.38 -9.43
C VAL A 226 -10.67 25.80 -9.88
N PHE A 227 -11.32 26.28 -10.92
CA PHE A 227 -11.16 27.65 -11.39
C PHE A 227 -12.18 28.56 -10.68
N ASP A 228 -11.71 29.71 -10.22
CA ASP A 228 -12.52 30.73 -9.51
C ASP A 228 -13.68 31.27 -10.35
N THR A 229 -13.51 31.30 -11.67
CA THR A 229 -14.55 31.69 -12.63
C THR A 229 -15.63 30.63 -12.89
N GLY A 230 -15.47 29.44 -12.29
CA GLY A 230 -16.41 28.33 -12.46
C GLY A 230 -16.30 27.57 -13.77
N ILE A 231 -15.31 27.85 -14.63
CA ILE A 231 -15.06 27.01 -15.81
C ILE A 231 -14.67 25.60 -15.39
N LYS A 232 -15.11 24.60 -16.14
CA LYS A 232 -14.89 23.18 -15.85
C LYS A 232 -13.85 22.62 -16.82
N LEU A 233 -12.58 22.67 -16.42
CA LEU A 233 -11.49 21.99 -17.11
C LEU A 233 -10.96 20.88 -16.19
N ASN A 234 -10.95 19.64 -16.70
CA ASN A 234 -10.36 18.54 -15.98
C ASN A 234 -8.84 18.52 -16.24
N LEU A 235 -8.03 18.80 -15.21
CA LEU A 235 -6.57 18.76 -15.29
C LEU A 235 -6.00 17.38 -14.94
N LEU A 236 -6.85 16.36 -14.77
CA LEU A 236 -6.51 14.95 -14.59
C LEU A 236 -5.68 14.64 -13.34
N GLN A 237 -5.53 15.57 -12.41
CA GLN A 237 -4.80 15.37 -11.15
C GLN A 237 -5.78 15.48 -9.99
N GLU A 238 -5.87 14.43 -9.20
CA GLU A 238 -6.69 14.38 -7.99
C GLU A 238 -5.84 13.91 -6.80
N PHE A 239 -6.02 14.57 -5.68
CA PHE A 239 -5.24 14.35 -4.46
C PHE A 239 -6.18 13.89 -3.34
N TYR A 240 -5.78 12.84 -2.64
CA TYR A 240 -6.48 12.35 -1.47
C TYR A 240 -5.53 12.31 -0.30
N VAL A 241 -5.86 13.02 0.77
CA VAL A 241 -5.11 13.03 2.01
C VAL A 241 -5.95 12.37 3.09
N VAL A 242 -5.40 11.31 3.70
CA VAL A 242 -6.05 10.57 4.78
C VAL A 242 -5.28 10.79 6.07
N ALA A 243 -5.90 11.45 7.05
CA ALA A 243 -5.34 11.73 8.36
C ALA A 243 -5.74 10.61 9.34
N LEU A 244 -4.88 9.58 9.51
CA LEU A 244 -5.16 8.40 10.33
C LEU A 244 -5.26 8.73 11.83
N ASP A 245 -4.50 9.73 12.31
CA ASP A 245 -4.61 10.23 13.69
C ASP A 245 -5.95 10.92 13.94
N VAL A 246 -6.44 11.73 12.99
CA VAL A 246 -7.77 12.35 13.06
C VAL A 246 -8.85 11.28 12.98
N PHE A 247 -8.71 10.28 12.10
CA PHE A 247 -9.65 9.17 12.00
C PHE A 247 -9.85 8.46 13.34
N ARG A 248 -8.77 8.13 14.05
CA ARG A 248 -8.85 7.42 15.36
C ARG A 248 -9.70 8.16 16.39
N GLU A 249 -9.71 9.48 16.36
CA GLU A 249 -10.42 10.35 17.32
C GLU A 249 -11.80 10.79 16.81
N SER A 250 -12.06 10.60 15.51
CA SER A 250 -13.30 11.04 14.87
C SER A 250 -14.51 10.23 15.34
N LYS A 251 -15.62 10.92 15.55
CA LYS A 251 -16.92 10.27 15.81
C LYS A 251 -17.38 9.39 14.64
N TYR A 252 -16.95 9.71 13.41
CA TYR A 252 -17.30 8.95 12.20
C TYR A 252 -16.50 7.65 12.04
N ALA A 253 -15.46 7.44 12.85
CA ALA A 253 -14.69 6.18 12.83
C ALA A 253 -15.56 4.95 13.20
N LYS A 254 -16.69 5.17 13.88
CA LYS A 254 -17.65 4.13 14.28
C LYS A 254 -18.68 3.81 13.19
N ASP A 255 -18.76 4.58 12.12
CA ASP A 255 -19.69 4.33 11.02
C ASP A 255 -19.25 3.08 10.25
N ILE A 256 -20.16 2.12 10.06
CA ILE A 256 -19.86 0.86 9.37
C ILE A 256 -19.85 1.12 7.86
N ASN A 257 -18.65 1.18 7.29
CA ASN A 257 -18.39 1.29 5.87
C ASN A 257 -17.00 0.74 5.51
N GLU A 258 -16.76 0.49 4.22
CA GLU A 258 -15.53 -0.15 3.74
C GLU A 258 -14.27 0.69 3.99
N LEU A 259 -14.36 2.03 3.86
CA LEU A 259 -13.25 2.92 4.16
C LEU A 259 -12.83 2.79 5.62
N ASN A 260 -13.80 2.87 6.55
CA ASN A 260 -13.52 2.76 7.98
C ASN A 260 -12.95 1.39 8.36
N ALA A 261 -13.38 0.31 7.67
CA ALA A 261 -12.78 -1.00 7.86
C ALA A 261 -11.28 -1.00 7.54
N TRP A 262 -10.90 -0.43 6.39
CA TRP A 262 -9.49 -0.31 6.00
C TRP A 262 -8.70 0.60 6.94
N LEU A 263 -9.25 1.76 7.31
CA LEU A 263 -8.56 2.69 8.21
C LEU A 263 -8.42 2.10 9.62
N SER A 264 -9.41 1.36 10.11
CA SER A 264 -9.33 0.64 11.38
C SER A 264 -8.25 -0.44 11.35
N LEU A 265 -8.11 -1.19 10.25
CA LEU A 265 -7.01 -2.15 10.08
C LEU A 265 -5.65 -1.45 10.13
N LEU A 266 -5.48 -0.36 9.39
CA LEU A 266 -4.21 0.39 9.32
C LEU A 266 -3.82 1.02 10.65
N THR A 267 -4.80 1.34 11.50
CA THR A 267 -4.59 1.99 12.80
C THR A 267 -4.64 1.04 13.99
N ALA A 268 -4.97 -0.25 13.78
CA ALA A 268 -4.98 -1.27 14.83
C ALA A 268 -3.60 -1.42 15.47
N GLN A 269 -3.55 -1.51 16.80
CA GLN A 269 -2.30 -1.63 17.56
C GLN A 269 -2.21 -2.96 18.34
N SER A 270 -3.35 -3.56 18.63
CA SER A 270 -3.46 -4.78 19.43
C SER A 270 -4.27 -5.86 18.72
N VAL A 271 -4.15 -7.10 19.18
CA VAL A 271 -4.99 -8.19 18.70
C VAL A 271 -6.46 -7.99 19.10
N ASP A 272 -6.72 -7.27 20.21
CA ASP A 272 -8.08 -6.87 20.60
C ASP A 272 -8.72 -5.92 19.58
N ASP A 273 -7.94 -4.99 19.02
CA ASP A 273 -8.41 -4.09 17.94
C ASP A 273 -8.80 -4.91 16.69
N LEU A 274 -8.00 -5.94 16.34
CA LEU A 274 -8.33 -6.83 15.22
C LEU A 274 -9.57 -7.66 15.50
N ALA A 275 -9.77 -8.11 16.75
CA ALA A 275 -10.96 -8.85 17.14
C ALA A 275 -12.22 -7.99 17.04
N ALA A 276 -12.16 -6.73 17.47
CA ALA A 276 -13.23 -5.75 17.30
C ALA A 276 -13.49 -5.47 15.81
N LEU A 277 -12.44 -5.27 15.02
CA LEU A 277 -12.53 -5.05 13.58
C LEU A 277 -13.24 -6.21 12.87
N VAL A 278 -12.87 -7.46 13.15
CA VAL A 278 -13.49 -8.63 12.52
C VAL A 278 -14.92 -8.84 12.98
N SER A 279 -15.26 -8.45 14.22
CA SER A 279 -16.64 -8.45 14.69
C SER A 279 -17.52 -7.52 13.86
N ASP A 280 -17.03 -6.33 13.53
CA ASP A 280 -17.75 -5.33 12.72
C ASP A 280 -17.68 -5.63 11.22
N TYR A 281 -16.56 -6.19 10.76
CA TYR A 281 -16.26 -6.49 9.37
C TYR A 281 -15.73 -7.91 9.18
N PRO A 282 -16.60 -8.95 9.16
CA PRO A 282 -16.18 -10.37 9.12
C PRO A 282 -15.25 -10.72 7.93
N TRP A 283 -15.34 -10.00 6.83
CA TRP A 283 -14.48 -10.21 5.66
C TRP A 283 -12.99 -9.88 5.92
N MET A 284 -12.68 -9.11 6.96
CA MET A 284 -11.30 -8.82 7.40
C MET A 284 -10.59 -10.02 8.04
N GLU A 285 -11.33 -11.08 8.41
CA GLU A 285 -10.77 -12.31 9.01
C GLU A 285 -9.64 -12.90 8.16
N ALA A 286 -9.82 -12.97 6.83
CA ALA A 286 -8.81 -13.52 5.92
C ALA A 286 -7.51 -12.71 5.98
N ILE A 287 -7.59 -11.39 6.11
CA ILE A 287 -6.44 -10.50 6.20
C ILE A 287 -5.74 -10.67 7.56
N CYS A 288 -6.51 -10.77 8.64
CA CYS A 288 -5.96 -11.05 9.98
C CYS A 288 -5.26 -12.40 10.03
N LYS A 289 -5.79 -13.40 9.31
CA LYS A 289 -5.16 -14.72 9.19
C LYS A 289 -3.79 -14.60 8.50
N ASP A 290 -3.72 -13.93 7.34
CA ASP A 290 -2.44 -13.72 6.65
C ASP A 290 -1.43 -12.96 7.54
N MET A 291 -1.89 -11.96 8.30
CA MET A 291 -1.02 -11.26 9.25
C MET A 291 -0.50 -12.20 10.35
N SER A 292 -1.33 -13.14 10.83
CA SER A 292 -0.94 -14.08 11.89
C SER A 292 0.11 -15.09 11.42
N GLU A 293 0.14 -15.41 10.14
CA GLU A 293 1.11 -16.35 9.56
C GLU A 293 2.55 -15.87 9.73
N TYR A 294 2.78 -14.55 9.75
CA TYR A 294 4.11 -13.98 10.01
C TYR A 294 4.65 -14.31 11.41
N MET A 295 3.80 -14.64 12.39
CA MET A 295 4.27 -15.07 13.72
C MET A 295 5.08 -16.38 13.66
N TYR A 296 4.93 -17.16 12.59
CA TYR A 296 5.63 -18.43 12.38
C TYR A 296 6.90 -18.28 11.53
N ASP A 297 7.17 -17.07 11.02
CA ASP A 297 8.41 -16.73 10.30
C ASP A 297 9.14 -15.56 10.95
N PRO A 298 9.83 -15.81 12.08
CA PRO A 298 10.54 -14.78 12.80
C PRO A 298 11.70 -14.16 12.00
N GLU A 299 12.25 -14.84 11.00
CA GLU A 299 13.29 -14.30 10.12
C GLU A 299 12.71 -13.24 9.17
N GLU A 300 11.56 -13.50 8.56
CA GLU A 300 10.88 -12.52 7.72
C GLU A 300 10.44 -11.30 8.53
N VAL A 301 9.79 -11.53 9.67
CA VAL A 301 9.32 -10.45 10.54
C VAL A 301 10.48 -9.57 11.00
N ILE A 302 11.58 -10.15 11.48
CA ILE A 302 12.72 -9.36 11.96
C ILE A 302 13.35 -8.54 10.83
N THR A 303 13.36 -9.06 9.61
CA THR A 303 13.84 -8.32 8.43
C THR A 303 12.98 -7.10 8.17
N MET A 304 11.65 -7.25 8.15
CA MET A 304 10.72 -6.11 7.99
C MET A 304 10.89 -5.07 9.11
N PHE A 305 11.05 -5.52 10.37
CA PHE A 305 11.31 -4.61 11.49
C PHE A 305 12.66 -3.89 11.38
N SER A 306 13.68 -4.55 10.84
CA SER A 306 15.00 -3.95 10.62
C SER A 306 14.96 -2.91 9.50
N ASP A 307 14.23 -3.18 8.43
CA ASP A 307 14.05 -2.24 7.33
C ASP A 307 13.35 -0.96 7.80
N CYS A 308 12.39 -1.06 8.73
CA CYS A 308 11.76 0.13 9.32
C CYS A 308 12.77 1.08 10.01
N LEU A 309 13.87 0.56 10.55
CA LEU A 309 14.92 1.39 11.19
C LEU A 309 15.64 2.28 10.18
N LEU A 310 15.77 1.84 8.94
CA LEU A 310 16.42 2.61 7.87
C LEU A 310 15.55 3.80 7.45
N TYR A 311 14.23 3.67 7.52
CA TYR A 311 13.27 4.71 7.10
C TYR A 311 12.92 5.71 8.20
N THR A 312 13.20 5.41 9.47
CA THR A 312 12.93 6.33 10.59
C THR A 312 14.01 7.38 10.81
N SER A 313 15.18 7.22 10.19
CA SER A 313 16.21 8.24 10.17
C SER A 313 15.97 9.19 8.99
N PRO A 314 15.70 10.51 9.22
CA PRO A 314 15.56 11.45 8.12
C PRO A 314 16.81 11.39 7.25
N SER A 315 16.64 11.14 5.95
CA SER A 315 17.74 11.24 5.01
C SER A 315 18.40 12.60 5.14
N PRO A 316 19.73 12.73 5.05
CA PRO A 316 20.38 14.04 4.97
C PRO A 316 19.81 14.94 3.86
N ARG A 317 19.12 14.36 2.87
CA ARG A 317 18.44 15.04 1.77
C ARG A 317 17.07 15.62 2.14
N ASP A 318 16.45 15.14 3.23
CA ASP A 318 15.15 15.62 3.70
C ASP A 318 15.28 16.80 4.69
N ARG A 319 16.51 17.32 4.89
CA ARG A 319 16.83 18.43 5.78
C ARG A 319 17.13 19.74 5.02
N GLY A 320 16.85 19.78 3.73
CA GLY A 320 17.07 20.96 2.89
C GLY A 320 15.92 21.93 2.92
#